data_e719f7d28d829b4d152d9f0b487cb6d2
#
_entry.id   e719f7d28d829b4d152d9f0b487cb6d2
#
_cell.length_a   1.000
_cell.length_b   1.000
_cell.length_c   1.000
_cell.angle_alpha   90.00
_cell.angle_beta   90.00
_cell.angle_gamma   90.00
#
_symmetry.space_group_name_H-M   'P 1'
#
loop_
_entity.id
_entity.type
_entity.pdbx_description
1 polymer ?
#
loop_
_entity_poly.entity_id
_entity_poly.type
_entity_poly.pdbx_seq_one_letter_code
_entity_poly.pdbx_strand_id
1 'polypeptide(L)'
;NLKNYFSNLPTLEVIIWAHGLNCSDKISNFNYLDLTELLNSNVLFIASCINELGNLNKISTGARLLVVSSIWQIESRKNKFSYTVSKSALQGLIKSSAIDLGEDNILINAVLPGVIDSPMTRKHLSSEQIQAVKKQTALSRLPSPEDIANTVSFLVSNQNKSITGQSFVIDGGFIGSKNNL
;
A
#
# COMPACT_ATOMS: atom_id res chain seq x y z
N ASN A 1 11.13 19.02 8.26
CA ASN A 1 10.00 19.85 7.83
C ASN A 1 9.74 19.58 6.35
N LEU A 2 8.62 18.91 6.04
CA LEU A 2 8.21 18.52 4.68
C LEU A 2 8.12 19.74 3.75
N LYS A 3 7.60 20.86 4.24
CA LYS A 3 7.46 22.09 3.47
C LYS A 3 8.78 22.55 2.86
N ASN A 4 9.83 22.63 3.67
CA ASN A 4 11.15 23.08 3.19
C ASN A 4 11.75 22.12 2.16
N TYR A 5 11.49 20.82 2.32
CA TYR A 5 11.94 19.81 1.37
C TYR A 5 11.18 19.91 0.04
N PHE A 6 9.85 19.96 0.12
CA PHE A 6 8.99 19.95 -1.07
C PHE A 6 9.00 21.25 -1.86
N SER A 7 9.25 22.42 -1.21
CA SER A 7 9.31 23.69 -1.91
C SER A 7 10.37 23.74 -3.02
N ASN A 8 11.45 22.96 -2.87
CA ASN A 8 12.54 22.88 -3.83
C ASN A 8 12.32 21.83 -4.94
N LEU A 9 11.25 21.03 -4.88
CA LEU A 9 10.96 20.04 -5.91
C LEU A 9 10.31 20.69 -7.15
N PRO A 10 10.52 20.12 -8.33
CA PRO A 10 9.68 20.44 -9.48
C PRO A 10 8.23 20.00 -9.23
N THR A 11 7.31 20.38 -10.10
CA THR A 11 5.96 19.82 -10.12
C THR A 11 6.02 18.33 -10.51
N LEU A 12 5.29 17.49 -9.79
CA LEU A 12 5.37 16.04 -9.88
C LEU A 12 4.17 15.48 -10.66
N GLU A 13 4.44 14.64 -11.63
CA GLU A 13 3.41 13.93 -12.42
C GLU A 13 3.11 12.54 -11.85
N VAL A 14 4.07 11.93 -11.16
CA VAL A 14 3.92 10.60 -10.54
C VAL A 14 4.50 10.62 -9.14
N ILE A 15 3.74 10.11 -8.17
CA ILE A 15 4.20 9.94 -6.79
C ILE A 15 3.85 8.52 -6.32
N ILE A 16 4.85 7.78 -5.84
CA ILE A 16 4.68 6.42 -5.35
C ILE A 16 5.19 6.34 -3.90
N TRP A 17 4.30 5.97 -2.97
CA TRP A 17 4.66 5.65 -1.60
C TRP A 17 4.83 4.15 -1.43
N ALA A 18 6.08 3.68 -1.39
CA ALA A 18 6.44 2.26 -1.27
C ALA A 18 7.05 1.90 0.10
N HIS A 19 6.93 2.78 1.08
CA HIS A 19 7.41 2.57 2.45
C HIS A 19 6.33 1.98 3.36
N GLY A 20 6.73 1.51 4.52
CA GLY A 20 5.81 1.11 5.58
C GLY A 20 6.50 0.35 6.68
N LEU A 21 6.00 0.52 7.89
CA LEU A 21 6.38 -0.25 9.07
C LEU A 21 5.40 -1.41 9.29
N ASN A 22 5.89 -2.43 9.97
CA ASN A 22 5.13 -3.64 10.30
C ASN A 22 5.48 -4.08 11.72
N CYS A 23 4.48 -4.56 12.47
CA CYS A 23 4.70 -5.21 13.75
C CYS A 23 3.88 -6.50 13.86
N SER A 24 4.11 -7.23 14.96
CA SER A 24 3.38 -8.46 15.27
C SER A 24 2.87 -8.37 16.71
N ASP A 25 1.56 -8.18 16.86
CA ASP A 25 0.87 -7.98 18.12
C ASP A 25 -0.58 -8.49 18.08
N LYS A 26 -1.27 -8.47 19.22
CA LYS A 26 -2.69 -8.81 19.38
C LYS A 26 -3.40 -7.65 20.06
N ILE A 27 -4.73 -7.57 19.89
CA ILE A 27 -5.56 -6.58 20.59
C ILE A 27 -5.39 -6.66 22.14
N SER A 28 -5.09 -7.83 22.66
CA SER A 28 -4.92 -8.03 24.13
C SER A 28 -3.58 -7.55 24.68
N ASN A 29 -2.58 -7.28 23.84
CA ASN A 29 -1.22 -6.92 24.27
C ASN A 29 -0.48 -5.98 23.30
N PHE A 30 -1.22 -5.21 22.48
CA PHE A 30 -0.58 -4.22 21.61
C PHE A 30 0.04 -3.09 22.45
N ASN A 31 1.11 -2.52 21.93
CA ASN A 31 1.71 -1.33 22.51
C ASN A 31 1.12 -0.09 21.81
N TYR A 32 0.63 0.87 22.60
CA TYR A 32 0.05 2.11 22.06
C TYR A 32 1.06 2.93 21.24
N LEU A 33 2.31 3.00 21.67
CA LEU A 33 3.35 3.74 20.96
C LEU A 33 3.67 3.09 19.60
N ASP A 34 3.75 1.76 19.54
CA ASP A 34 3.99 1.02 18.29
C ASP A 34 2.83 1.25 17.30
N LEU A 35 1.58 1.18 17.77
CA LEU A 35 0.41 1.48 16.93
C LEU A 35 0.45 2.93 16.42
N THR A 36 0.80 3.88 17.27
CA THR A 36 0.92 5.28 16.90
C THR A 36 2.01 5.48 15.85
N GLU A 37 3.16 4.84 16.02
CA GLU A 37 4.27 4.88 15.05
C GLU A 37 3.86 4.28 13.70
N LEU A 38 3.13 3.15 13.70
CA LEU A 38 2.60 2.56 12.47
C LEU A 38 1.62 3.50 11.76
N LEU A 39 0.70 4.11 12.50
CA LEU A 39 -0.24 5.07 11.93
C LEU A 39 0.49 6.30 11.38
N ASN A 40 1.46 6.83 12.10
CA ASN A 40 2.27 7.96 11.66
C ASN A 40 3.03 7.63 10.37
N SER A 41 3.72 6.49 10.32
CA SER A 41 4.50 6.09 9.14
C SER A 41 3.63 5.67 7.97
N ASN A 42 2.66 4.76 8.19
CA ASN A 42 1.93 4.12 7.10
C ASN A 42 0.80 4.98 6.53
N VAL A 43 0.25 5.94 7.31
CA VAL A 43 -0.95 6.69 6.95
C VAL A 43 -0.72 8.19 7.01
N LEU A 44 -0.40 8.74 8.18
CA LEU A 44 -0.35 10.19 8.40
C LEU A 44 0.77 10.85 7.60
N PHE A 45 1.89 10.18 7.42
CA PHE A 45 2.97 10.67 6.56
C PHE A 45 2.49 10.83 5.11
N ILE A 46 1.77 9.86 4.56
CA ILE A 46 1.22 9.94 3.18
C ILE A 46 0.22 11.08 3.07
N ALA A 47 -0.73 11.17 4.01
CA ALA A 47 -1.71 12.26 4.04
C ALA A 47 -1.02 13.63 4.14
N SER A 48 -0.01 13.77 5.00
CA SER A 48 0.77 15.00 5.14
C SER A 48 1.55 15.35 3.88
N CYS A 49 2.08 14.35 3.16
CA CYS A 49 2.75 14.57 1.88
C CYS A 49 1.77 15.11 0.83
N ILE A 50 0.61 14.49 0.68
CA ILE A 50 -0.41 14.92 -0.29
C ILE A 50 -0.85 16.35 0.03
N ASN A 51 -1.18 16.63 1.29
CA ASN A 51 -1.59 17.96 1.75
C ASN A 51 -0.52 19.03 1.49
N GLU A 52 0.73 18.77 1.88
CA GLU A 52 1.81 19.76 1.72
C GLU A 52 2.18 20.00 0.26
N LEU A 53 2.25 18.92 -0.55
CA LEU A 53 2.50 19.02 -1.99
C LEU A 53 1.37 19.77 -2.71
N GLY A 54 0.12 19.53 -2.32
CA GLY A 54 -1.05 20.26 -2.84
C GLY A 54 -0.96 21.75 -2.51
N ASN A 55 -0.74 22.11 -1.23
CA ASN A 55 -0.61 23.49 -0.79
C ASN A 55 0.55 24.25 -1.47
N LEU A 56 1.58 23.55 -1.89
CA LEU A 56 2.73 24.12 -2.62
C LEU A 56 2.55 24.07 -4.15
N ASN A 57 1.41 23.61 -4.67
CA ASN A 57 1.16 23.41 -6.11
C ASN A 57 2.24 22.53 -6.77
N LYS A 58 2.68 21.46 -6.08
CA LYS A 58 3.71 20.52 -6.56
C LYS A 58 3.15 19.24 -7.15
N ILE A 59 1.83 19.07 -7.20
CA ILE A 59 1.17 17.96 -7.90
C ILE A 59 0.60 18.52 -9.20
N SER A 60 1.00 17.95 -10.35
CA SER A 60 0.51 18.36 -11.66
C SER A 60 -0.97 17.99 -11.82
N THR A 61 -1.74 18.81 -12.51
CA THR A 61 -3.03 18.38 -13.07
C THR A 61 -2.81 17.11 -13.91
N GLY A 62 -3.64 16.10 -13.68
CA GLY A 62 -3.52 14.81 -14.34
C GLY A 62 -2.45 13.89 -13.74
N ALA A 63 -1.88 14.20 -12.58
CA ALA A 63 -0.89 13.35 -11.92
C ALA A 63 -1.44 11.97 -11.52
N ARG A 64 -0.54 11.03 -11.29
CA ARG A 64 -0.82 9.65 -10.86
C ARG A 64 -0.16 9.39 -9.52
N LEU A 65 -0.97 9.16 -8.49
CA LEU A 65 -0.56 8.87 -7.13
C LEU A 65 -0.78 7.38 -6.83
N LEU A 66 0.16 6.73 -6.16
CA LEU A 66 0.05 5.32 -5.84
C LEU A 66 0.64 4.98 -4.47
N VAL A 67 -0.09 4.17 -3.71
CA VAL A 67 0.35 3.65 -2.41
C VAL A 67 0.56 2.15 -2.50
N VAL A 68 1.75 1.69 -2.11
CA VAL A 68 2.01 0.25 -1.91
C VAL A 68 1.55 -0.11 -0.49
N SER A 69 0.38 -0.74 -0.41
CA SER A 69 -0.23 -1.17 0.84
C SER A 69 0.07 -2.65 1.14
N SER A 70 -0.93 -3.44 1.44
CA SER A 70 -0.85 -4.88 1.71
C SER A 70 -2.25 -5.50 1.61
N ILE A 71 -2.35 -6.81 1.40
CA ILE A 71 -3.61 -7.55 1.56
C ILE A 71 -4.22 -7.37 2.95
N TRP A 72 -3.42 -7.02 3.96
CA TRP A 72 -3.90 -6.70 5.31
C TRP A 72 -4.66 -5.37 5.40
N GLN A 73 -4.84 -4.67 4.32
CA GLN A 73 -5.79 -3.56 4.20
C GLN A 73 -7.25 -4.04 4.21
N ILE A 74 -7.52 -5.23 3.67
CA ILE A 74 -8.87 -5.80 3.50
C ILE A 74 -9.06 -7.15 4.20
N GLU A 75 -7.98 -7.75 4.68
CA GLU A 75 -7.96 -9.01 5.40
C GLU A 75 -7.18 -8.87 6.72
N SER A 76 -7.24 -9.90 7.57
CA SER A 76 -6.45 -9.95 8.80
C SER A 76 -6.03 -11.38 9.14
N ARG A 77 -5.06 -11.50 10.04
CA ARG A 77 -4.66 -12.77 10.65
C ARG A 77 -4.23 -12.58 12.10
N LYS A 78 -4.09 -13.69 12.83
CA LYS A 78 -3.52 -13.67 14.19
C LYS A 78 -2.18 -12.92 14.22
N ASN A 79 -1.94 -12.16 15.27
CA ASN A 79 -0.73 -11.39 15.52
C ASN A 79 -0.45 -10.27 14.49
N LYS A 80 -1.51 -9.64 13.95
CA LYS A 80 -1.39 -8.52 13.01
C LYS A 80 -2.34 -7.36 13.33
N PHE A 81 -2.70 -7.18 14.62
CA PHE A 81 -3.68 -6.19 15.02
C PHE A 81 -3.29 -4.78 14.58
N SER A 82 -2.21 -4.21 15.10
CA SER A 82 -1.82 -2.83 14.80
C SER A 82 -1.46 -2.63 13.33
N TYR A 83 -0.81 -3.62 12.70
CA TYR A 83 -0.49 -3.55 11.28
C TYR A 83 -1.75 -3.53 10.41
N THR A 84 -2.72 -4.42 10.69
CA THR A 84 -4.01 -4.43 9.97
C THR A 84 -4.75 -3.10 10.17
N VAL A 85 -4.81 -2.56 11.39
CA VAL A 85 -5.44 -1.26 11.66
C VAL A 85 -4.81 -0.16 10.79
N SER A 86 -3.48 -0.07 10.76
CA SER A 86 -2.79 0.94 9.97
C SER A 86 -3.01 0.78 8.45
N LYS A 87 -2.98 -0.46 7.95
CA LYS A 87 -3.20 -0.71 6.51
C LYS A 87 -4.67 -0.53 6.10
N SER A 88 -5.63 -0.88 6.96
CA SER A 88 -7.05 -0.64 6.69
C SER A 88 -7.39 0.85 6.63
N ALA A 89 -6.72 1.70 7.40
CA ALA A 89 -6.88 3.15 7.33
C ALA A 89 -6.50 3.73 5.95
N LEU A 90 -5.57 3.11 5.22
CA LEU A 90 -5.20 3.51 3.86
C LEU A 90 -6.37 3.41 2.89
N GLN A 91 -7.33 2.50 3.10
CA GLN A 91 -8.50 2.41 2.24
C GLN A 91 -9.34 3.71 2.28
N GLY A 92 -9.54 4.24 3.49
CA GLY A 92 -10.23 5.53 3.67
C GLY A 92 -9.46 6.67 3.02
N LEU A 93 -8.14 6.74 3.25
CA LEU A 93 -7.28 7.75 2.64
C LEU A 93 -7.39 7.73 1.10
N ILE A 94 -7.22 6.55 0.47
CA ILE A 94 -7.28 6.42 -1.00
C ILE A 94 -8.65 6.84 -1.55
N LYS A 95 -9.74 6.39 -0.93
CA LYS A 95 -11.10 6.71 -1.41
C LYS A 95 -11.42 8.20 -1.27
N SER A 96 -11.10 8.80 -0.12
CA SER A 96 -11.36 10.22 0.12
C SER A 96 -10.50 11.10 -0.81
N SER A 97 -9.20 10.83 -0.88
CA SER A 97 -8.30 11.58 -1.76
C SER A 97 -8.70 11.49 -3.24
N ALA A 98 -9.25 10.35 -3.69
CA ALA A 98 -9.71 10.21 -5.08
C ALA A 98 -10.87 11.15 -5.41
N ILE A 99 -11.75 11.41 -4.43
CA ILE A 99 -12.85 12.36 -4.60
C ILE A 99 -12.31 13.80 -4.59
N ASP A 100 -11.49 14.13 -3.59
CA ASP A 100 -10.99 15.49 -3.39
C ASP A 100 -10.06 15.97 -4.53
N LEU A 101 -9.30 15.05 -5.15
CA LEU A 101 -8.33 15.34 -6.20
C LEU A 101 -8.89 15.16 -7.63
N GLY A 102 -10.13 14.68 -7.74
CA GLY A 102 -10.73 14.31 -9.04
C GLY A 102 -10.94 15.50 -9.98
N GLU A 103 -11.25 16.68 -9.47
CA GLU A 103 -11.44 17.90 -10.28
C GLU A 103 -10.18 18.30 -11.05
N ASP A 104 -9.00 18.02 -10.48
CA ASP A 104 -7.71 18.24 -11.12
C ASP A 104 -7.25 17.06 -12.00
N ASN A 105 -8.15 16.08 -12.25
CA ASN A 105 -7.86 14.85 -13.00
C ASN A 105 -6.67 14.04 -12.40
N ILE A 106 -6.41 14.19 -11.10
CA ILE A 106 -5.40 13.45 -10.37
C ILE A 106 -6.01 12.10 -9.97
N LEU A 107 -5.35 11.00 -10.34
CA LEU A 107 -5.77 9.65 -9.99
C LEU A 107 -4.92 9.11 -8.84
N ILE A 108 -5.57 8.55 -7.82
CA ILE A 108 -4.89 7.91 -6.69
C ILE A 108 -5.41 6.49 -6.48
N ASN A 109 -4.50 5.51 -6.40
CA ASN A 109 -4.83 4.10 -6.20
C ASN A 109 -3.87 3.44 -5.21
N ALA A 110 -4.21 2.22 -4.78
CA ALA A 110 -3.32 1.37 -4.00
C ALA A 110 -3.09 0.03 -4.70
N VAL A 111 -1.91 -0.55 -4.53
CA VAL A 111 -1.65 -1.97 -4.76
C VAL A 111 -1.52 -2.68 -3.43
N LEU A 112 -2.08 -3.89 -3.34
CA LEU A 112 -2.15 -4.71 -2.14
C LEU A 112 -1.38 -6.02 -2.37
N PRO A 113 -0.05 -6.02 -2.22
CA PRO A 113 0.72 -7.25 -2.34
C PRO A 113 0.34 -8.27 -1.26
N GLY A 114 0.34 -9.55 -1.62
CA GLY A 114 0.43 -10.65 -0.68
C GLY A 114 1.86 -10.84 -0.14
N VAL A 115 2.19 -12.07 0.22
CA VAL A 115 3.59 -12.42 0.53
C VAL A 115 4.35 -12.48 -0.80
N ILE A 116 5.35 -11.60 -0.97
CA ILE A 116 6.15 -11.48 -2.19
C ILE A 116 7.39 -12.35 -2.09
N ASP A 117 7.85 -12.95 -3.18
CA ASP A 117 9.14 -13.62 -3.25
C ASP A 117 10.29 -12.59 -3.28
N SER A 118 10.74 -12.21 -2.12
CA SER A 118 11.74 -11.16 -1.92
C SER A 118 12.83 -11.58 -0.93
N PRO A 119 14.01 -10.92 -0.93
CA PRO A 119 15.03 -11.14 0.09
C PRO A 119 14.50 -10.93 1.52
N MET A 120 13.62 -9.97 1.73
CA MET A 120 12.98 -9.72 3.03
C MET A 120 12.13 -10.92 3.47
N THR A 121 11.33 -11.47 2.59
CA THR A 121 10.51 -12.66 2.88
C THR A 121 11.37 -13.84 3.26
N ARG A 122 12.44 -14.09 2.53
CA ARG A 122 13.40 -15.19 2.80
C ARG A 122 14.20 -14.97 4.09
N LYS A 123 14.36 -13.74 4.56
CA LYS A 123 14.98 -13.41 5.84
C LYS A 123 14.05 -13.68 7.04
N HIS A 124 12.73 -13.50 6.86
CA HIS A 124 11.76 -13.53 7.95
C HIS A 124 10.89 -14.80 8.00
N LEU A 125 10.84 -15.58 6.92
CA LEU A 125 10.08 -16.81 6.85
C LEU A 125 11.02 -18.00 6.55
N SER A 126 10.79 -19.13 7.23
CA SER A 126 11.50 -20.37 6.91
C SER A 126 11.05 -20.92 5.55
N SER A 127 11.82 -21.86 4.99
CA SER A 127 11.47 -22.53 3.75
C SER A 127 10.12 -23.25 3.83
N GLU A 128 9.83 -23.87 4.98
CA GLU A 128 8.57 -24.57 5.25
C GLU A 128 7.39 -23.57 5.28
N GLN A 129 7.58 -22.41 5.91
CA GLN A 129 6.56 -21.33 5.95
C GLN A 129 6.31 -20.78 4.54
N ILE A 130 7.35 -20.57 3.74
CA ILE A 130 7.23 -20.14 2.35
C ILE A 130 6.44 -21.18 1.54
N GLN A 131 6.77 -22.48 1.68
CA GLN A 131 6.03 -23.55 0.99
C GLN A 131 4.57 -23.62 1.44
N ALA A 132 4.29 -23.43 2.72
CA ALA A 132 2.93 -23.38 3.25
C ALA A 132 2.12 -22.23 2.64
N VAL A 133 2.74 -21.03 2.50
CA VAL A 133 2.09 -19.89 1.83
C VAL A 133 1.84 -20.18 0.35
N LYS A 134 2.83 -20.74 -0.38
CA LYS A 134 2.66 -21.13 -1.79
C LYS A 134 1.49 -22.08 -1.98
N LYS A 135 1.33 -23.08 -1.12
CA LYS A 135 0.18 -24.02 -1.18
C LYS A 135 -1.17 -23.33 -0.93
N GLN A 136 -1.18 -22.19 -0.27
CA GLN A 136 -2.39 -21.38 -0.02
C GLN A 136 -2.69 -20.39 -1.13
N THR A 137 -1.82 -20.23 -2.13
CA THR A 137 -2.08 -19.38 -3.29
C THR A 137 -2.68 -20.21 -4.42
N ALA A 138 -3.66 -19.67 -5.13
CA ALA A 138 -4.28 -20.35 -6.29
C ALA A 138 -3.24 -20.66 -7.38
N LEU A 139 -2.22 -19.78 -7.54
CA LEU A 139 -1.16 -19.96 -8.52
C LEU A 139 -0.03 -20.88 -8.04
N SER A 140 -0.08 -21.41 -6.82
CA SER A 140 0.95 -22.27 -6.20
C SER A 140 2.36 -21.65 -6.20
N ARG A 141 2.46 -20.34 -6.32
CA ARG A 141 3.70 -19.55 -6.24
C ARG A 141 3.48 -18.24 -5.49
N LEU A 142 4.54 -17.64 -4.97
CA LEU A 142 4.49 -16.26 -4.50
C LEU A 142 4.55 -15.30 -5.70
N PRO A 143 3.84 -14.15 -5.65
CA PRO A 143 4.11 -13.06 -6.57
C PRO A 143 5.57 -12.60 -6.50
N SER A 144 6.13 -12.25 -7.63
CA SER A 144 7.46 -11.62 -7.70
C SER A 144 7.37 -10.10 -7.52
N PRO A 145 8.49 -9.42 -7.22
CA PRO A 145 8.54 -7.96 -7.27
C PRO A 145 8.09 -7.39 -8.63
N GLU A 146 8.40 -8.08 -9.73
CA GLU A 146 7.99 -7.70 -11.08
C GLU A 146 6.48 -7.77 -11.29
N ASP A 147 5.79 -8.78 -10.70
CA ASP A 147 4.33 -8.87 -10.74
C ASP A 147 3.70 -7.59 -10.13
N ILE A 148 4.27 -7.08 -9.02
CA ILE A 148 3.83 -5.84 -8.39
C ILE A 148 4.18 -4.63 -9.27
N ALA A 149 5.43 -4.54 -9.73
CA ALA A 149 5.93 -3.42 -10.51
C ALA A 149 5.15 -3.22 -11.83
N ASN A 150 4.73 -4.30 -12.49
CA ASN A 150 3.93 -4.24 -13.71
C ASN A 150 2.57 -3.56 -13.46
N THR A 151 1.89 -3.91 -12.36
CA THR A 151 0.63 -3.27 -11.99
C THR A 151 0.84 -1.81 -11.60
N VAL A 152 1.89 -1.51 -10.82
CA VAL A 152 2.28 -0.13 -10.47
C VAL A 152 2.51 0.68 -11.75
N SER A 153 3.32 0.18 -12.68
CA SER A 153 3.66 0.85 -13.93
C SER A 153 2.43 1.18 -14.76
N PHE A 154 1.46 0.26 -14.86
CA PHE A 154 0.19 0.52 -15.53
C PHE A 154 -0.61 1.63 -14.82
N LEU A 155 -0.78 1.54 -13.50
CA LEU A 155 -1.61 2.48 -12.74
C LEU A 155 -1.07 3.91 -12.74
N VAL A 156 0.25 4.08 -12.83
CA VAL A 156 0.89 5.41 -12.89
C VAL A 156 1.18 5.88 -14.31
N SER A 157 0.89 5.08 -15.32
CA SER A 157 1.10 5.44 -16.72
C SER A 157 -0.06 6.25 -17.28
N ASN A 158 0.19 6.85 -18.47
CA ASN A 158 -0.85 7.53 -19.24
C ASN A 158 -1.91 6.59 -19.84
N GLN A 159 -1.76 5.27 -19.72
CA GLN A 159 -2.79 4.30 -20.11
C GLN A 159 -3.95 4.26 -19.11
N ASN A 160 -3.68 4.53 -17.83
CA ASN A 160 -4.74 4.69 -16.84
C ASN A 160 -5.43 6.05 -17.03
N LYS A 161 -6.68 6.02 -17.51
CA LYS A 161 -7.51 7.22 -17.76
C LYS A 161 -8.64 7.41 -16.75
N SER A 162 -9.06 6.33 -16.07
CA SER A 162 -10.32 6.34 -15.32
C SER A 162 -10.28 5.57 -14.00
N ILE A 163 -9.17 4.87 -13.70
CA ILE A 163 -9.06 4.08 -12.47
C ILE A 163 -8.52 5.00 -11.37
N THR A 164 -9.38 5.31 -10.38
CA THR A 164 -9.03 6.07 -9.19
C THR A 164 -9.80 5.57 -7.97
N GLY A 165 -9.28 5.75 -6.77
CA GLY A 165 -9.90 5.31 -5.52
C GLY A 165 -9.89 3.79 -5.32
N GLN A 166 -9.17 3.03 -6.14
CA GLN A 166 -9.19 1.57 -6.15
C GLN A 166 -7.98 0.96 -5.44
N SER A 167 -8.18 -0.28 -4.98
CA SER A 167 -7.16 -1.10 -4.32
C SER A 167 -7.04 -2.44 -5.05
N PHE A 168 -5.86 -2.70 -5.63
CA PHE A 168 -5.60 -3.86 -6.48
C PHE A 168 -4.83 -4.93 -5.72
N VAL A 169 -5.46 -6.09 -5.53
CA VAL A 169 -4.83 -7.24 -4.87
C VAL A 169 -3.88 -7.95 -5.84
N ILE A 170 -2.64 -8.18 -5.40
CA ILE A 170 -1.62 -8.91 -6.16
C ILE A 170 -0.99 -9.94 -5.22
N ASP A 171 -1.67 -11.08 -5.05
CA ASP A 171 -1.35 -12.08 -4.03
C ASP A 171 -1.31 -13.53 -4.54
N GLY A 172 -1.40 -13.72 -5.85
CA GLY A 172 -1.46 -15.05 -6.47
C GLY A 172 -2.73 -15.83 -6.13
N GLY A 173 -3.80 -15.12 -5.71
CA GLY A 173 -5.08 -15.74 -5.30
C GLY A 173 -5.07 -16.24 -3.86
N PHE A 174 -4.19 -15.73 -3.01
CA PHE A 174 -4.10 -16.14 -1.60
C PHE A 174 -5.38 -15.86 -0.82
N ILE A 175 -5.96 -14.68 -0.97
CA ILE A 175 -7.20 -14.32 -0.26
C ILE A 175 -8.37 -15.19 -0.74
N GLY A 176 -8.50 -15.38 -2.05
CA GLY A 176 -9.60 -16.12 -2.65
C GLY A 176 -9.55 -17.64 -2.42
N SER A 177 -8.38 -18.20 -2.09
CA SER A 177 -8.19 -19.64 -1.93
C SER A 177 -8.47 -20.18 -0.52
N LYS A 178 -8.79 -19.31 0.44
CA LYS A 178 -9.06 -19.72 1.84
C LYS A 178 -10.25 -20.66 2.04
N ASN A 179 -11.07 -20.87 1.02
CA ASN A 179 -12.31 -21.64 1.10
C ASN A 179 -12.25 -23.00 0.39
N ASN A 180 -11.09 -23.46 -0.03
CA ASN A 180 -10.94 -24.78 -0.64
C ASN A 180 -10.61 -25.83 0.43
N LEU A 181 -11.60 -26.14 1.26
CA LEU A 181 -11.67 -27.34 2.11
C LEU A 181 -12.82 -28.20 1.65
#